data_3ba6d6c58cd6be9b4bb62d35323723d7
#
_entry.id   3ba6d6c58cd6be9b4bb62d35323723d7
#
_cell.length_a   1.000
_cell.length_b   1.000
_cell.length_c   1.000
_cell.angle_alpha   90.00
_cell.angle_beta   90.00
_cell.angle_gamma   90.00
#
_symmetry.space_group_name_H-M   'P 1'
#
loop_
_entity.id
_entity.type
_entity.pdbx_description
1 polymer ?
#
loop_
_entity_poly.entity_id
_entity_poly.type
_entity_poly.pdbx_seq_one_letter_code
_entity_poly.pdbx_strand_id
1 'polypeptide(L)'
;MNLRTAIASCALALLLSGCELLAPGMCAPNCQSTTQNSSSLVNFLYPDGKALPPANTIPELHVPLRVGLAFLPSQPAYGAPPLDAAQRENLLQQVRARFLDRKFIADIVIIPDYYLANSRGFPGLEGVQRLYNIDLMALVSYDQVTHGDDNKLSLGYLTIVGAFVLRGNSHETATLVDLAVVDPATRSLVLRAGGTDQRGGNSTMVDVGRDTRHDSASGFEAATARMIDNFDAALTAFENDVHAGRANVRVVAREGSRGGGGAIDAGALLCLLVATWLSLRRE
;
A
#
# COMPACT_ATOMS: atom_id res chain seq x y z
N MET A 1 42.61 -48.75 33.77
CA MET A 1 41.57 -48.31 32.88
C MET A 1 42.02 -48.69 31.47
N ASN A 2 41.39 -49.67 30.88
CA ASN A 2 41.90 -50.32 29.67
C ASN A 2 41.72 -49.41 28.45
N LEU A 3 42.73 -49.23 27.63
CA LEU A 3 42.76 -48.41 26.42
C LEU A 3 41.56 -48.69 25.47
N ARG A 4 41.09 -49.93 25.46
CA ARG A 4 39.90 -50.36 24.70
C ARG A 4 38.57 -49.71 25.21
N THR A 5 38.43 -49.53 26.52
CA THR A 5 37.24 -48.88 27.11
C THR A 5 37.24 -47.38 26.88
N ALA A 6 38.41 -46.76 26.88
CA ALA A 6 38.54 -45.31 26.56
C ALA A 6 38.22 -45.01 25.08
N ILE A 7 38.66 -45.86 24.16
CA ILE A 7 38.36 -45.75 22.71
C ILE A 7 36.87 -45.96 22.44
N ALA A 8 36.24 -46.95 23.10
CA ALA A 8 34.78 -47.18 22.95
C ALA A 8 33.94 -46.03 23.50
N SER A 9 34.33 -45.41 24.62
CA SER A 9 33.63 -44.24 25.17
C SER A 9 33.79 -42.97 24.29
N CYS A 10 34.97 -42.76 23.70
CA CYS A 10 35.18 -41.66 22.76
C CYS A 10 34.38 -41.82 21.45
N ALA A 11 34.31 -43.08 20.91
CA ALA A 11 33.52 -43.35 19.72
C ALA A 11 32.01 -43.20 19.97
N LEU A 12 31.51 -43.55 21.15
CA LEU A 12 30.11 -43.38 21.52
C LEU A 12 29.75 -41.89 21.75
N ALA A 13 30.67 -41.08 22.30
CA ALA A 13 30.49 -39.62 22.46
C ALA A 13 30.47 -38.87 21.11
N LEU A 14 31.28 -39.32 20.14
CA LEU A 14 31.30 -38.77 18.79
C LEU A 14 30.04 -39.13 17.98
N LEU A 15 29.37 -40.22 18.27
CA LEU A 15 28.11 -40.59 17.63
C LEU A 15 26.91 -39.82 18.21
N LEU A 16 26.99 -39.32 19.43
CA LEU A 16 25.96 -38.52 20.08
C LEU A 16 26.01 -37.00 19.73
N SER A 17 27.20 -36.50 19.35
CA SER A 17 27.35 -35.11 18.92
C SER A 17 27.09 -34.87 17.42
N GLY A 18 26.84 -35.91 16.65
CA GLY A 18 26.64 -35.85 15.19
C GLY A 18 25.25 -35.38 14.72
N CYS A 19 24.26 -35.23 15.61
CA CYS A 19 22.91 -34.89 15.20
C CYS A 19 22.70 -33.36 14.86
N GLU A 20 23.55 -32.50 15.35
CA GLU A 20 23.40 -31.05 15.03
C GLU A 20 24.06 -30.63 13.72
N LEU A 21 25.01 -31.42 13.18
CA LEU A 21 25.78 -31.04 11.99
C LEU A 21 25.13 -31.50 10.67
N LEU A 22 24.14 -32.38 10.70
CA LEU A 22 23.55 -33.04 9.52
C LEU A 22 22.21 -32.43 9.06
N ALA A 23 21.64 -31.48 9.80
CA ALA A 23 20.38 -30.86 9.43
C ALA A 23 20.37 -29.34 9.70
N PRO A 24 21.17 -28.56 8.97
CA PRO A 24 20.96 -27.10 8.99
C PRO A 24 19.62 -26.82 8.30
N GLY A 25 18.57 -26.56 9.08
CA GLY A 25 17.24 -26.22 8.58
C GLY A 25 16.09 -27.13 9.00
N MET A 26 16.33 -28.17 9.76
CA MET A 26 15.26 -28.93 10.42
C MET A 26 14.84 -28.21 11.69
N CYS A 27 13.78 -27.44 11.58
CA CYS A 27 13.10 -26.92 12.75
C CYS A 27 12.54 -28.06 13.63
N ALA A 28 12.59 -27.91 14.95
CA ALA A 28 11.86 -28.79 15.87
C ALA A 28 10.36 -28.79 15.53
N PRO A 29 9.59 -29.86 15.88
CA PRO A 29 8.17 -29.88 15.59
C PRO A 29 7.48 -28.74 16.32
N ASN A 30 7.18 -27.64 15.61
CA ASN A 30 6.51 -26.40 15.93
C ASN A 30 7.32 -25.16 15.51
N CYS A 31 8.07 -25.23 14.42
CA CYS A 31 8.65 -24.02 13.84
C CYS A 31 7.56 -23.15 13.25
N GLN A 32 7.36 -22.00 13.86
CA GLN A 32 6.59 -20.90 13.32
C GLN A 32 7.54 -19.92 12.67
N SER A 33 7.32 -19.62 11.40
CA SER A 33 8.04 -18.56 10.70
C SER A 33 7.06 -17.44 10.40
N THR A 34 7.44 -16.21 10.72
CA THR A 34 6.67 -15.02 10.33
C THR A 34 7.57 -14.11 9.54
N THR A 35 7.16 -13.77 8.34
CA THR A 35 7.82 -12.75 7.53
C THR A 35 6.87 -11.60 7.32
N GLN A 36 7.37 -10.37 7.43
CA GLN A 36 6.60 -9.16 7.22
C GLN A 36 7.33 -8.23 6.27
N ASN A 37 6.58 -7.69 5.32
CA ASN A 37 7.03 -6.59 4.46
C ASN A 37 6.02 -5.46 4.62
N SER A 38 6.44 -4.30 5.07
CA SER A 38 5.53 -3.21 5.42
C SER A 38 6.07 -1.86 4.96
N SER A 39 5.16 -1.02 4.45
CA SER A 39 5.39 0.40 4.23
C SER A 39 4.35 1.21 5.00
N SER A 40 4.63 1.52 6.25
CA SER A 40 3.70 2.24 7.11
C SER A 40 3.59 3.72 6.72
N LEU A 41 2.39 4.16 6.36
CA LEU A 41 2.09 5.57 6.09
C LEU A 41 2.41 6.46 7.31
N VAL A 42 2.05 6.01 8.52
CA VAL A 42 2.29 6.78 9.74
C VAL A 42 3.79 6.94 10.01
N ASN A 43 4.56 5.85 9.91
CA ASN A 43 6.01 5.90 10.10
C ASN A 43 6.73 6.72 9.02
N PHE A 44 6.16 6.78 7.82
CA PHE A 44 6.67 7.62 6.75
C PHE A 44 6.39 9.10 7.00
N LEU A 45 5.16 9.46 7.37
CA LEU A 45 4.75 10.85 7.61
C LEU A 45 5.34 11.42 8.91
N TYR A 46 5.53 10.58 9.93
CA TYR A 46 6.03 10.96 11.26
C TYR A 46 7.23 10.09 11.67
N PRO A 47 8.39 10.24 11.00
CA PRO A 47 9.55 9.36 11.21
C PRO A 47 10.11 9.40 12.64
N ASP A 48 9.92 10.51 13.34
CA ASP A 48 10.40 10.69 14.74
C ASP A 48 9.34 10.27 15.78
N GLY A 49 8.23 9.69 15.36
CA GLY A 49 7.12 9.31 16.25
C GLY A 49 6.43 10.49 16.96
N LYS A 50 6.81 11.71 16.64
CA LYS A 50 6.19 12.92 17.20
C LYS A 50 5.03 13.32 16.30
N ALA A 51 3.80 13.16 16.79
CA ALA A 51 2.64 13.76 16.15
C ALA A 51 2.82 15.28 16.13
N LEU A 52 2.87 15.84 14.92
CA LEU A 52 2.78 17.30 14.79
C LEU A 52 1.35 17.72 15.18
N PRO A 53 1.21 18.88 15.84
CA PRO A 53 -0.12 19.38 16.13
C PRO A 53 -0.91 19.48 14.82
N PRO A 54 -2.20 19.12 14.80
CA PRO A 54 -3.02 19.22 13.61
C PRO A 54 -2.96 20.66 13.09
N ALA A 55 -2.74 20.81 11.80
CA ALA A 55 -2.87 22.11 11.17
C ALA A 55 -4.33 22.55 11.33
N ASN A 56 -4.58 23.69 11.97
CA ASN A 56 -5.92 24.27 12.07
C ASN A 56 -6.40 24.89 10.74
N THR A 57 -5.83 24.44 9.63
CA THR A 57 -6.12 24.96 8.29
C THR A 57 -6.90 23.89 7.50
N ILE A 58 -8.01 24.29 6.94
CA ILE A 58 -8.81 23.49 6.04
C ILE A 58 -8.08 23.42 4.68
N PRO A 59 -7.88 22.22 4.08
CA PRO A 59 -7.28 22.09 2.75
C PRO A 59 -8.05 22.91 1.72
N GLU A 60 -7.32 23.63 0.88
CA GLU A 60 -7.88 24.38 -0.24
C GLU A 60 -7.50 23.68 -1.56
N LEU A 61 -8.49 23.11 -2.24
CA LEU A 61 -8.31 22.32 -3.44
C LEU A 61 -8.56 23.17 -4.68
N HIS A 62 -7.49 23.49 -5.40
CA HIS A 62 -7.57 24.27 -6.65
C HIS A 62 -7.84 23.35 -7.85
N VAL A 63 -9.12 23.20 -8.23
CA VAL A 63 -9.52 22.29 -9.32
C VAL A 63 -9.38 22.94 -10.71
N PRO A 64 -8.97 22.17 -11.73
CA PRO A 64 -8.61 20.76 -11.69
C PRO A 64 -7.23 20.51 -11.06
N LEU A 65 -7.12 19.40 -10.31
CA LEU A 65 -5.99 19.04 -9.48
C LEU A 65 -4.89 18.33 -10.28
N ARG A 66 -3.64 18.61 -9.96
CA ARG A 66 -2.49 17.80 -10.33
C ARG A 66 -2.09 16.93 -9.13
N VAL A 67 -2.17 15.63 -9.28
CA VAL A 67 -1.93 14.67 -8.19
C VAL A 67 -0.62 13.93 -8.43
N GLY A 68 0.30 13.95 -7.46
CA GLY A 68 1.46 13.09 -7.45
C GLY A 68 1.06 11.72 -6.91
N LEU A 69 1.39 10.66 -7.62
CA LEU A 69 1.13 9.28 -7.20
C LEU A 69 2.46 8.57 -6.96
N ALA A 70 2.65 8.04 -5.76
CA ALA A 70 3.90 7.39 -5.37
C ALA A 70 3.66 6.15 -4.51
N PHE A 71 4.55 5.18 -4.64
CA PHE A 71 4.63 4.06 -3.73
C PHE A 71 5.52 4.41 -2.53
N LEU A 72 5.07 4.13 -1.30
CA LEU A 72 5.88 4.37 -0.12
C LEU A 72 7.06 3.39 -0.05
N PRO A 73 8.25 3.86 0.34
CA PRO A 73 9.40 2.98 0.55
C PRO A 73 9.06 1.91 1.59
N SER A 74 9.21 0.65 1.22
CA SER A 74 9.03 -0.47 2.13
C SER A 74 10.33 -0.77 2.87
N GLN A 75 10.21 -1.23 4.10
CA GLN A 75 11.29 -1.83 4.86
C GLN A 75 11.02 -3.34 4.92
N PRO A 76 11.63 -4.15 4.03
CA PRO A 76 11.47 -5.58 4.11
C PRO A 76 12.04 -6.08 5.46
N ALA A 77 11.26 -6.87 6.17
CA ALA A 77 11.77 -7.61 7.31
C ALA A 77 12.73 -8.69 6.82
N TYR A 78 13.60 -9.12 7.72
CA TYR A 78 14.60 -10.15 7.42
C TYR A 78 13.92 -11.40 6.82
N GLY A 79 14.37 -11.82 5.63
CA GLY A 79 13.86 -13.00 4.93
C GLY A 79 12.60 -12.81 4.07
N ALA A 80 11.94 -11.64 4.14
CA ALA A 80 10.82 -11.37 3.24
C ALA A 80 11.32 -10.90 1.86
N PRO A 81 10.87 -11.49 0.75
CA PRO A 81 11.18 -10.97 -0.57
C PRO A 81 10.57 -9.56 -0.72
N PRO A 82 11.33 -8.60 -1.26
CA PRO A 82 10.75 -7.29 -1.57
C PRO A 82 9.67 -7.44 -2.62
N LEU A 83 8.64 -6.57 -2.56
CA LEU A 83 7.64 -6.48 -3.62
C LEU A 83 8.33 -6.12 -4.94
N ASP A 84 8.00 -6.85 -6.01
CA ASP A 84 8.60 -6.66 -7.32
C ASP A 84 8.35 -5.23 -7.84
N ALA A 85 9.39 -4.63 -8.44
CA ALA A 85 9.30 -3.29 -9.02
C ALA A 85 8.25 -3.21 -10.13
N ALA A 86 8.12 -4.27 -10.95
CA ALA A 86 7.11 -4.33 -12.00
C ALA A 86 5.68 -4.38 -11.43
N GLN A 87 5.45 -5.07 -10.32
CA GLN A 87 4.15 -5.11 -9.65
C GLN A 87 3.79 -3.73 -9.09
N ARG A 88 4.74 -3.01 -8.47
CA ARG A 88 4.53 -1.64 -7.97
C ARG A 88 4.19 -0.68 -9.10
N GLU A 89 4.97 -0.70 -10.18
CA GLU A 89 4.71 0.14 -11.36
C GLU A 89 3.35 -0.16 -11.98
N ASN A 90 3.00 -1.45 -12.14
CA ASN A 90 1.71 -1.86 -12.68
C ASN A 90 0.53 -1.33 -11.82
N LEU A 91 0.63 -1.39 -10.49
CA LEU A 91 -0.36 -0.81 -9.59
C LEU A 91 -0.51 0.69 -9.83
N LEU A 92 0.61 1.44 -9.87
CA LEU A 92 0.57 2.89 -10.07
C LEU A 92 -0.08 3.25 -11.41
N GLN A 93 0.21 2.49 -12.47
CA GLN A 93 -0.41 2.67 -13.79
C GLN A 93 -1.91 2.35 -13.78
N GLN A 94 -2.35 1.30 -13.07
CA GLN A 94 -3.77 0.97 -12.91
C GLN A 94 -4.52 2.10 -12.18
N VAL A 95 -3.97 2.60 -11.08
CA VAL A 95 -4.55 3.72 -10.34
C VAL A 95 -4.63 4.96 -11.23
N ARG A 96 -3.54 5.30 -11.93
CA ARG A 96 -3.52 6.43 -12.87
C ARG A 96 -4.58 6.28 -13.94
N ALA A 97 -4.65 5.14 -14.62
CA ALA A 97 -5.61 4.89 -15.69
C ALA A 97 -7.07 4.95 -15.19
N ARG A 98 -7.36 4.51 -13.96
CA ARG A 98 -8.71 4.52 -13.39
C ARG A 98 -9.21 5.92 -13.07
N PHE A 99 -8.33 6.84 -12.64
CA PHE A 99 -8.75 8.11 -12.06
C PHE A 99 -8.38 9.35 -12.91
N LEU A 100 -7.56 9.21 -13.95
CA LEU A 100 -7.11 10.33 -14.78
C LEU A 100 -8.27 11.08 -15.46
N ASP A 101 -9.31 10.37 -15.87
CA ASP A 101 -10.44 10.96 -16.62
C ASP A 101 -11.49 11.66 -15.72
N ARG A 102 -11.25 11.77 -14.41
CA ARG A 102 -12.13 12.51 -13.51
C ARG A 102 -12.06 14.01 -13.79
N LYS A 103 -13.21 14.67 -13.90
CA LYS A 103 -13.32 16.10 -14.31
C LYS A 103 -12.53 17.06 -13.43
N PHE A 104 -12.32 16.71 -12.16
CA PHE A 104 -11.56 17.53 -11.21
C PHE A 104 -10.06 17.19 -11.17
N ILE A 105 -9.61 16.22 -12.00
CA ILE A 105 -8.20 15.86 -12.14
C ILE A 105 -7.67 16.47 -13.45
N ALA A 106 -6.59 17.24 -13.34
CA ALA A 106 -5.87 17.77 -14.50
C ALA A 106 -4.82 16.76 -14.98
N ASP A 107 -4.11 16.12 -14.04
CA ASP A 107 -3.06 15.15 -14.34
C ASP A 107 -2.76 14.30 -13.10
N ILE A 108 -2.26 13.08 -13.33
CA ILE A 108 -1.71 12.20 -12.29
C ILE A 108 -0.27 11.87 -12.68
N VAL A 109 0.68 12.41 -11.92
CA VAL A 109 2.12 12.26 -12.17
C VAL A 109 2.66 11.16 -11.28
N ILE A 110 3.21 10.10 -11.87
CA ILE A 110 3.89 9.05 -11.11
C ILE A 110 5.24 9.57 -10.63
N ILE A 111 5.44 9.58 -9.33
CA ILE A 111 6.67 10.02 -8.66
C ILE A 111 7.51 8.79 -8.33
N PRO A 112 8.75 8.70 -8.80
CA PRO A 112 9.64 7.60 -8.43
C PRO A 112 9.85 7.51 -6.92
N ASP A 113 9.79 6.31 -6.38
CA ASP A 113 9.96 6.02 -4.94
C ASP A 113 11.31 6.49 -4.38
N TYR A 114 12.33 6.61 -5.23
CA TYR A 114 13.62 7.19 -4.89
C TYR A 114 13.54 8.57 -4.20
N TYR A 115 12.63 9.44 -4.65
CA TYR A 115 12.44 10.76 -4.04
C TYR A 115 11.90 10.66 -2.61
N LEU A 116 11.04 9.67 -2.35
CA LEU A 116 10.46 9.46 -1.02
C LEU A 116 11.41 8.69 -0.09
N ALA A 117 12.29 7.86 -0.63
CA ALA A 117 13.25 7.09 0.17
C ALA A 117 14.22 7.99 0.94
N ASN A 118 14.60 9.12 0.34
CA ASN A 118 15.59 10.05 0.89
C ASN A 118 14.98 11.27 1.60
N SER A 119 13.65 11.45 1.53
CA SER A 119 12.97 12.62 2.07
C SER A 119 11.67 12.20 2.74
N ARG A 120 11.76 11.82 4.02
CA ARG A 120 10.61 11.36 4.81
C ARG A 120 9.86 12.53 5.44
N GLY A 121 8.62 12.27 5.81
CA GLY A 121 7.75 13.22 6.48
C GLY A 121 7.19 14.30 5.56
N PHE A 122 6.37 15.16 6.12
CA PHE A 122 5.75 16.25 5.36
C PHE A 122 6.74 17.22 4.71
N PRO A 123 7.89 17.58 5.33
CA PRO A 123 8.87 18.42 4.65
C PRO A 123 9.40 17.83 3.35
N GLY A 124 9.59 16.50 3.30
CA GLY A 124 9.97 15.79 2.07
C GLY A 124 8.88 15.84 1.03
N LEU A 125 7.62 15.61 1.43
CA LEU A 125 6.46 15.71 0.54
C LEU A 125 6.27 17.12 -0.02
N GLU A 126 6.45 18.17 0.79
CA GLU A 126 6.42 19.56 0.34
C GLU A 126 7.50 19.86 -0.70
N GLY A 127 8.70 19.28 -0.55
CA GLY A 127 9.78 19.38 -1.53
C GLY A 127 9.40 18.74 -2.87
N VAL A 128 8.86 17.53 -2.85
CA VAL A 128 8.36 16.82 -4.04
C VAL A 128 7.19 17.57 -4.67
N GLN A 129 6.25 18.07 -3.87
CA GLN A 129 5.11 18.86 -4.32
C GLN A 129 5.55 20.06 -5.17
N ARG A 130 6.55 20.81 -4.70
CA ARG A 130 7.11 21.97 -5.44
C ARG A 130 7.86 21.55 -6.69
N LEU A 131 8.68 20.49 -6.61
CA LEU A 131 9.49 20.01 -7.72
C LEU A 131 8.63 19.57 -8.91
N TYR A 132 7.53 18.85 -8.64
CA TYR A 132 6.63 18.32 -9.66
C TYR A 132 5.44 19.24 -9.97
N ASN A 133 5.30 20.36 -9.24
CA ASN A 133 4.18 21.30 -9.34
C ASN A 133 2.83 20.57 -9.24
N ILE A 134 2.65 19.80 -8.17
CA ILE A 134 1.44 19.05 -7.86
C ILE A 134 0.70 19.64 -6.66
N ASP A 135 -0.59 19.40 -6.58
CA ASP A 135 -1.45 19.95 -5.52
C ASP A 135 -1.56 18.98 -4.34
N LEU A 136 -1.73 17.70 -4.62
CA LEU A 136 -1.92 16.64 -3.63
C LEU A 136 -0.96 15.47 -3.88
N MET A 137 -0.67 14.71 -2.84
CA MET A 137 0.08 13.46 -2.93
C MET A 137 -0.82 12.26 -2.64
N ALA A 138 -0.94 11.35 -3.58
CA ALA A 138 -1.54 10.03 -3.43
C ALA A 138 -0.43 9.02 -3.12
N LEU A 139 -0.44 8.48 -1.91
CA LEU A 139 0.59 7.60 -1.39
C LEU A 139 0.05 6.17 -1.27
N VAL A 140 0.67 5.25 -1.98
CA VAL A 140 0.35 3.81 -1.87
C VAL A 140 1.22 3.19 -0.81
N SER A 141 0.61 2.57 0.19
CA SER A 141 1.28 1.72 1.17
C SER A 141 0.89 0.25 1.00
N TYR A 142 1.78 -0.61 1.43
CA TYR A 142 1.65 -2.04 1.32
C TYR A 142 2.13 -2.71 2.59
N ASP A 143 1.33 -3.64 3.09
CA ASP A 143 1.68 -4.48 4.22
C ASP A 143 1.31 -5.94 3.91
N GLN A 144 2.26 -6.83 4.08
CA GLN A 144 2.04 -8.27 3.89
C GLN A 144 2.72 -9.03 5.00
N VAL A 145 1.95 -9.91 5.61
CA VAL A 145 2.42 -10.82 6.65
C VAL A 145 2.18 -12.23 6.18
N THR A 146 3.22 -13.04 6.22
CA THR A 146 3.15 -14.49 5.94
C THR A 146 3.52 -15.26 7.20
N HIS A 147 2.62 -16.11 7.63
CA HIS A 147 2.83 -17.09 8.69
C HIS A 147 3.05 -18.46 8.07
N GLY A 148 4.05 -19.18 8.54
CA GLY A 148 4.30 -20.56 8.16
C GLY A 148 4.39 -21.44 9.40
N ASP A 149 3.66 -22.55 9.38
CA ASP A 149 3.67 -23.56 10.44
C ASP A 149 3.97 -24.94 9.87
N ASP A 150 4.90 -25.65 10.52
CA ASP A 150 5.13 -27.04 10.22
C ASP A 150 4.10 -27.91 10.96
N ASN A 151 3.35 -28.72 10.23
CA ASN A 151 2.39 -29.63 10.82
C ASN A 151 3.04 -31.03 11.08
N LYS A 152 2.30 -31.96 11.69
CA LYS A 152 2.81 -33.31 12.03
C LYS A 152 3.31 -34.09 10.82
N LEU A 153 2.91 -33.77 9.60
CA LEU A 153 3.35 -34.41 8.37
C LEU A 153 4.79 -34.01 8.00
N SER A 154 5.29 -32.91 8.55
CA SER A 154 6.69 -32.45 8.34
C SER A 154 7.71 -33.49 8.86
N LEU A 155 7.33 -34.34 9.82
CA LEU A 155 8.19 -35.47 10.26
C LEU A 155 8.51 -36.44 9.11
N GLY A 156 7.65 -36.52 8.09
CA GLY A 156 7.92 -37.33 6.89
C GLY A 156 9.04 -36.78 6.02
N TYR A 157 9.46 -35.52 6.22
CA TYR A 157 10.57 -34.90 5.47
C TYR A 157 11.95 -35.50 5.79
N LEU A 158 12.02 -36.36 6.82
CA LEU A 158 13.21 -37.15 7.09
C LEU A 158 13.57 -38.12 5.94
N THR A 159 12.64 -38.32 5.01
CA THR A 159 12.90 -39.10 3.79
C THR A 159 12.88 -38.16 2.56
N ILE A 160 13.76 -38.46 1.58
CA ILE A 160 13.81 -37.67 0.32
C ILE A 160 12.44 -37.66 -0.36
N VAL A 161 11.73 -38.77 -0.39
CA VAL A 161 10.41 -38.89 -0.99
C VAL A 161 9.35 -38.07 -0.22
N GLY A 162 9.40 -38.11 1.11
CA GLY A 162 8.47 -37.36 1.96
C GLY A 162 8.56 -35.86 1.78
N ALA A 163 9.76 -35.32 1.57
CA ALA A 163 9.97 -33.90 1.32
C ALA A 163 9.27 -33.37 0.03
N PHE A 164 9.07 -34.24 -0.96
CA PHE A 164 8.41 -33.90 -2.22
C PHE A 164 6.91 -34.22 -2.25
N VAL A 165 6.44 -35.16 -1.43
CA VAL A 165 5.07 -35.69 -1.52
C VAL A 165 4.19 -35.22 -0.38
N LEU A 166 4.74 -35.13 0.83
CA LEU A 166 3.96 -34.79 2.02
C LEU A 166 3.81 -33.25 2.11
N ARG A 167 2.59 -32.80 2.33
CA ARG A 167 2.26 -31.40 2.56
C ARG A 167 2.24 -31.08 4.05
N GLY A 168 3.43 -31.06 4.65
CA GLY A 168 3.64 -30.84 6.08
C GLY A 168 3.77 -29.37 6.49
N ASN A 169 3.86 -28.44 5.55
CA ASN A 169 3.95 -27.02 5.80
C ASN A 169 2.62 -26.35 5.48
N SER A 170 2.04 -25.68 6.44
CA SER A 170 0.94 -24.74 6.22
C SER A 170 1.49 -23.31 6.12
N HIS A 171 0.91 -22.50 5.26
CA HIS A 171 1.22 -21.08 5.15
C HIS A 171 -0.05 -20.26 5.01
N GLU A 172 -0.01 -19.06 5.54
CA GLU A 172 -1.08 -18.07 5.44
C GLU A 172 -0.46 -16.72 5.15
N THR A 173 -0.93 -16.08 4.09
CA THR A 173 -0.47 -14.76 3.66
C THR A 173 -1.63 -13.78 3.70
N ALA A 174 -1.53 -12.77 4.56
CA ALA A 174 -2.45 -11.64 4.64
C ALA A 174 -1.80 -10.41 3.99
N THR A 175 -2.51 -9.79 3.07
CA THR A 175 -2.04 -8.64 2.29
C THR A 175 -3.00 -7.46 2.47
N LEU A 176 -2.45 -6.28 2.69
CA LEU A 176 -3.15 -4.99 2.69
C LEU A 176 -2.46 -4.06 1.69
N VAL A 177 -3.23 -3.45 0.82
CA VAL A 177 -2.80 -2.32 -0.04
C VAL A 177 -3.68 -1.13 0.31
N ASP A 178 -3.09 0.02 0.56
CA ASP A 178 -3.79 1.23 1.00
C ASP A 178 -3.37 2.43 0.14
N LEU A 179 -4.33 3.24 -0.25
CA LEU A 179 -4.13 4.49 -0.99
C LEU A 179 -4.64 5.66 -0.15
N ALA A 180 -3.73 6.55 0.21
CA ALA A 180 -4.02 7.74 1.01
C ALA A 180 -3.67 9.00 0.24
N VAL A 181 -4.63 9.90 0.07
CA VAL A 181 -4.40 11.23 -0.52
C VAL A 181 -4.21 12.23 0.59
N VAL A 182 -3.06 12.88 0.59
CA VAL A 182 -2.67 13.88 1.57
C VAL A 182 -2.42 15.23 0.91
N ASP A 183 -2.73 16.28 1.62
CA ASP A 183 -2.28 17.64 1.30
C ASP A 183 -1.00 17.92 2.11
N PRO A 184 0.17 18.00 1.45
CA PRO A 184 1.41 18.27 2.14
C PRO A 184 1.44 19.65 2.81
N ALA A 185 0.78 20.67 2.22
CA ALA A 185 0.80 22.04 2.70
C ALA A 185 0.05 22.20 4.03
N THR A 186 -1.13 21.58 4.15
CA THR A 186 -1.94 21.59 5.39
C THR A 186 -1.66 20.38 6.28
N ARG A 187 -0.86 19.42 5.81
CA ARG A 187 -0.52 18.17 6.48
C ARG A 187 -1.74 17.34 6.88
N SER A 188 -2.76 17.38 6.05
CA SER A 188 -4.03 16.70 6.30
C SER A 188 -4.27 15.55 5.33
N LEU A 189 -4.95 14.54 5.84
CA LEU A 189 -5.48 13.44 5.04
C LEU A 189 -6.79 13.89 4.41
N VAL A 190 -6.86 13.85 3.09
CA VAL A 190 -8.05 14.25 2.32
C VAL A 190 -8.97 13.06 2.08
N LEU A 191 -8.39 11.93 1.64
CA LEU A 191 -9.14 10.72 1.31
C LEU A 191 -8.25 9.49 1.50
N ARG A 192 -8.87 8.36 1.87
CA ARG A 192 -8.16 7.08 2.01
C ARG A 192 -9.08 5.92 1.71
N ALA A 193 -8.53 4.87 1.07
CA ALA A 193 -9.19 3.57 0.98
C ALA A 193 -8.16 2.44 0.91
N GLY A 194 -8.49 1.31 1.51
CA GLY A 194 -7.65 0.11 1.49
C GLY A 194 -8.36 -1.07 0.85
N GLY A 195 -7.56 -2.04 0.40
CA GLY A 195 -8.00 -3.36 -0.04
C GLY A 195 -7.18 -4.43 0.64
N THR A 196 -7.82 -5.52 1.04
CA THR A 196 -7.17 -6.65 1.72
C THR A 196 -7.42 -7.94 0.98
N ASP A 197 -6.45 -8.87 1.08
CA ASP A 197 -6.61 -10.24 0.63
C ASP A 197 -5.96 -11.19 1.63
N GLN A 198 -6.49 -12.40 1.73
CA GLN A 198 -5.96 -13.43 2.63
C GLN A 198 -5.96 -14.76 1.89
N ARG A 199 -4.80 -15.42 1.90
CA ARG A 199 -4.57 -16.67 1.21
C ARG A 199 -3.82 -17.63 2.11
N GLY A 200 -4.07 -18.92 1.93
CA GLY A 200 -3.36 -19.92 2.67
C GLY A 200 -3.52 -21.29 2.03
N GLY A 201 -2.59 -22.17 2.35
CA GLY A 201 -2.57 -23.53 1.83
C GLY A 201 -1.59 -24.43 2.56
N ASN A 202 -1.53 -25.68 2.09
CA ASN A 202 -0.56 -26.65 2.54
C ASN A 202 0.37 -27.01 1.39
N SER A 203 1.66 -26.93 1.64
CA SER A 203 2.71 -27.18 0.66
C SER A 203 3.65 -28.31 1.10
N THR A 204 4.39 -28.87 0.14
CA THR A 204 5.53 -29.72 0.44
C THR A 204 6.72 -28.88 0.88
N MET A 205 7.71 -29.47 1.53
CA MET A 205 8.94 -28.75 1.93
C MET A 205 9.64 -28.10 0.73
N VAL A 206 9.59 -28.74 -0.44
CA VAL A 206 10.24 -28.25 -1.66
C VAL A 206 9.46 -27.11 -2.33
N ASP A 207 8.13 -27.14 -2.24
CA ASP A 207 7.24 -26.19 -2.93
C ASP A 207 6.84 -24.99 -2.10
N VAL A 208 6.95 -25.03 -0.77
CA VAL A 208 6.47 -23.99 0.13
C VAL A 208 6.96 -22.59 -0.25
N GLY A 209 8.24 -22.45 -0.63
CA GLY A 209 8.79 -21.15 -1.03
C GLY A 209 8.25 -20.66 -2.38
N ARG A 210 7.87 -21.53 -3.29
CA ARG A 210 7.23 -21.16 -4.56
C ARG A 210 5.78 -20.78 -4.33
N ASP A 211 5.04 -21.56 -3.57
CA ASP A 211 3.63 -21.36 -3.28
C ASP A 211 3.42 -20.08 -2.47
N THR A 212 4.27 -19.81 -1.48
CA THR A 212 4.26 -18.53 -0.74
C THR A 212 4.51 -17.31 -1.64
N ARG A 213 5.47 -17.38 -2.58
CA ARG A 213 5.70 -16.28 -3.53
C ARG A 213 4.51 -16.09 -4.46
N HIS A 214 3.89 -17.17 -4.93
CA HIS A 214 2.69 -17.12 -5.75
C HIS A 214 1.52 -16.49 -5.00
N ASP A 215 1.27 -16.90 -3.76
CA ASP A 215 0.21 -16.36 -2.92
C ASP A 215 0.46 -14.88 -2.56
N SER A 216 1.72 -14.52 -2.31
CA SER A 216 2.11 -13.13 -2.10
C SER A 216 1.80 -12.24 -3.32
N ALA A 217 2.17 -12.69 -4.51
CA ALA A 217 1.93 -11.95 -5.74
C ALA A 217 0.42 -11.84 -6.07
N SER A 218 -0.29 -12.96 -6.01
CA SER A 218 -1.73 -12.99 -6.28
C SER A 218 -2.55 -12.27 -5.22
N GLY A 219 -2.11 -12.31 -3.95
CA GLY A 219 -2.71 -11.55 -2.84
C GLY A 219 -2.55 -10.03 -3.05
N PHE A 220 -1.38 -9.62 -3.52
CA PHE A 220 -1.13 -8.20 -3.85
C PHE A 220 -2.04 -7.72 -4.98
N GLU A 221 -2.20 -8.50 -6.06
CA GLU A 221 -3.09 -8.16 -7.17
C GLU A 221 -4.54 -8.04 -6.72
N ALA A 222 -5.03 -9.01 -5.94
CA ALA A 222 -6.40 -9.01 -5.43
C ALA A 222 -6.66 -7.85 -4.44
N ALA A 223 -5.73 -7.58 -3.54
CA ALA A 223 -5.82 -6.45 -2.62
C ALA A 223 -5.79 -5.11 -3.37
N THR A 224 -4.95 -5.00 -4.43
CA THR A 224 -4.90 -3.82 -5.31
C THR A 224 -6.25 -3.57 -5.99
N ALA A 225 -6.84 -4.58 -6.59
CA ALA A 225 -8.14 -4.44 -7.25
C ALA A 225 -9.23 -3.95 -6.27
N ARG A 226 -9.29 -4.55 -5.08
CA ARG A 226 -10.23 -4.13 -4.03
C ARG A 226 -9.95 -2.71 -3.54
N MET A 227 -8.70 -2.32 -3.39
CA MET A 227 -8.32 -0.96 -3.01
C MET A 227 -8.79 0.05 -4.05
N ILE A 228 -8.61 -0.22 -5.35
CA ILE A 228 -9.05 0.66 -6.45
C ILE A 228 -10.58 0.83 -6.42
N ASP A 229 -11.34 -0.26 -6.26
CA ASP A 229 -12.80 -0.21 -6.20
C ASP A 229 -13.29 0.56 -4.95
N ASN A 230 -12.68 0.30 -3.79
CA ASN A 230 -13.01 1.00 -2.55
C ASN A 230 -12.66 2.49 -2.63
N PHE A 231 -11.54 2.83 -3.28
CA PHE A 231 -11.15 4.21 -3.47
C PHE A 231 -12.10 4.95 -4.43
N ASP A 232 -12.57 4.30 -5.49
CA ASP A 232 -13.56 4.85 -6.41
C ASP A 232 -14.88 5.17 -5.70
N ALA A 233 -15.34 4.27 -4.83
CA ALA A 233 -16.52 4.47 -4.00
C ALA A 233 -16.31 5.62 -2.99
N ALA A 234 -15.17 5.66 -2.31
CA ALA A 234 -14.83 6.71 -1.36
C ALA A 234 -14.71 8.09 -2.04
N LEU A 235 -14.14 8.13 -3.24
CA LEU A 235 -14.03 9.35 -4.03
C LEU A 235 -15.39 9.88 -4.45
N THR A 236 -16.30 9.00 -4.90
CA THR A 236 -17.67 9.37 -5.25
C THR A 236 -18.44 9.91 -4.04
N ALA A 237 -18.28 9.30 -2.87
CA ALA A 237 -18.86 9.79 -1.62
C ALA A 237 -18.30 11.18 -1.24
N PHE A 238 -17.00 11.36 -1.37
CA PHE A 238 -16.32 12.63 -1.13
C PHE A 238 -16.82 13.75 -2.07
N GLU A 239 -16.97 13.47 -3.38
CA GLU A 239 -17.56 14.41 -4.34
C GLU A 239 -18.96 14.86 -3.91
N ASN A 240 -19.81 13.92 -3.48
CA ASN A 240 -21.15 14.20 -2.98
C ASN A 240 -21.11 15.07 -1.70
N ASP A 241 -20.17 14.85 -0.81
CA ASP A 241 -20.01 15.63 0.41
C ASP A 241 -19.48 17.05 0.11
N VAL A 242 -18.60 17.20 -0.86
CA VAL A 242 -18.16 18.51 -1.36
C VAL A 242 -19.35 19.29 -1.92
N HIS A 243 -20.15 18.68 -2.80
CA HIS A 243 -21.34 19.32 -3.37
C HIS A 243 -22.38 19.69 -2.31
N ALA A 244 -22.51 18.90 -1.26
CA ALA A 244 -23.42 19.16 -0.14
C ALA A 244 -22.84 20.11 0.93
N GLY A 245 -21.61 20.58 0.77
CA GLY A 245 -20.93 21.45 1.74
C GLY A 245 -20.59 20.76 3.07
N ARG A 246 -20.53 19.42 3.10
CA ARG A 246 -20.19 18.63 4.29
C ARG A 246 -18.72 18.23 4.38
N ALA A 247 -17.99 18.28 3.28
CA ALA A 247 -16.58 17.94 3.27
C ALA A 247 -15.75 19.01 3.99
N ASN A 248 -14.76 18.58 4.76
CA ASN A 248 -13.84 19.47 5.46
C ASN A 248 -12.70 19.95 4.52
N VAL A 249 -13.09 20.47 3.35
CA VAL A 249 -12.19 21.06 2.34
C VAL A 249 -12.85 22.27 1.70
N ARG A 250 -12.05 23.21 1.20
CA ARG A 250 -12.51 24.30 0.36
C ARG A 250 -12.12 24.02 -1.08
N VAL A 251 -13.09 23.97 -1.98
CA VAL A 251 -12.83 23.80 -3.42
C VAL A 251 -12.89 25.15 -4.11
N VAL A 252 -11.81 25.48 -4.84
CA VAL A 252 -11.65 26.74 -5.57
C VAL A 252 -11.34 26.44 -7.03
N ALA A 253 -12.01 27.09 -7.96
CA ALA A 253 -11.68 26.96 -9.38
C ALA A 253 -10.33 27.62 -9.67
N ARG A 254 -9.44 26.92 -10.37
CA ARG A 254 -8.15 27.48 -10.80
C ARG A 254 -8.39 28.56 -11.86
N GLU A 255 -7.79 29.73 -11.69
CA GLU A 255 -7.85 30.80 -12.68
C GLU A 255 -7.35 30.31 -14.05
N GLY A 256 -8.14 30.56 -15.11
CA GLY A 256 -7.82 30.10 -16.48
C GLY A 256 -8.38 28.71 -16.86
N SER A 257 -8.96 27.96 -15.95
CA SER A 257 -9.69 26.73 -16.26
C SER A 257 -11.06 27.06 -16.88
N ARG A 258 -11.15 27.01 -18.22
CA ARG A 258 -12.44 26.98 -18.94
C ARG A 258 -13.09 25.61 -18.75
N GLY A 259 -13.46 25.28 -17.52
CA GLY A 259 -14.30 24.12 -17.21
C GLY A 259 -15.74 24.46 -17.52
N GLY A 260 -16.35 23.76 -18.48
CA GLY A 260 -17.79 23.79 -18.73
C GLY A 260 -18.57 23.19 -17.56
N GLY A 261 -18.70 23.94 -16.47
CA GLY A 261 -19.62 23.70 -15.36
C GLY A 261 -20.46 24.96 -15.24
N GLY A 262 -21.75 24.89 -15.63
CA GLY A 262 -22.68 25.98 -15.59
C GLY A 262 -22.87 26.58 -14.19
N ALA A 263 -21.91 27.41 -13.77
CA ALA A 263 -22.24 28.51 -12.93
C ALA A 263 -23.02 29.47 -13.83
N ILE A 264 -24.33 29.52 -13.70
CA ILE A 264 -25.13 30.65 -14.17
C ILE A 264 -24.51 31.82 -13.45
N ASP A 265 -23.67 32.57 -14.19
CA ASP A 265 -23.06 33.78 -13.69
C ASP A 265 -24.19 34.67 -13.16
N ALA A 266 -24.12 35.07 -11.89
CA ALA A 266 -25.13 35.94 -11.28
C ALA A 266 -25.35 37.19 -12.14
N GLY A 267 -24.34 37.60 -12.95
CA GLY A 267 -24.41 38.62 -13.96
C GLY A 267 -25.37 38.29 -15.11
N ALA A 268 -25.38 37.03 -15.59
CA ALA A 268 -26.29 36.59 -16.67
C ALA A 268 -27.75 36.58 -16.20
N LEU A 269 -27.99 36.18 -14.94
CA LEU A 269 -29.32 36.24 -14.32
C LEU A 269 -29.79 37.66 -14.14
N LEU A 270 -28.90 38.58 -13.75
CA LEU A 270 -29.22 40.03 -13.63
C LEU A 270 -29.53 40.66 -15.00
N CYS A 271 -28.80 40.27 -16.04
CA CYS A 271 -29.07 40.75 -17.41
C CYS A 271 -30.43 40.25 -17.92
N LEU A 272 -30.83 39.02 -17.63
CA LEU A 272 -32.16 38.50 -18.01
C LEU A 272 -33.27 39.21 -17.25
N LEU A 273 -33.11 39.49 -15.95
CA LEU A 273 -34.10 40.23 -15.17
C LEU A 273 -34.24 41.67 -15.62
N VAL A 274 -33.17 42.34 -16.00
CA VAL A 274 -33.20 43.72 -16.56
C VAL A 274 -33.85 43.70 -17.93
N ALA A 275 -33.58 42.72 -18.79
CA ALA A 275 -34.19 42.59 -20.11
C ALA A 275 -35.71 42.37 -20.03
N THR A 276 -36.19 41.52 -19.11
CA THR A 276 -37.62 41.28 -18.88
C THR A 276 -38.30 42.50 -18.26
N TRP A 277 -37.63 43.22 -17.38
CA TRP A 277 -38.18 44.47 -16.80
C TRP A 277 -38.31 45.60 -17.83
N LEU A 278 -37.34 45.70 -18.77
CA LEU A 278 -37.40 46.69 -19.88
C LEU A 278 -38.46 46.32 -20.93
N SER A 279 -38.76 45.03 -21.16
CA SER A 279 -39.82 44.62 -22.08
C SER A 279 -41.25 44.91 -21.52
N LEU A 280 -41.42 44.74 -20.20
CA LEU A 280 -42.69 45.04 -19.49
C LEU A 280 -42.99 46.53 -19.34
N ARG A 281 -42.01 47.42 -19.54
CA ARG A 281 -42.22 48.89 -19.54
C ARG A 281 -42.57 49.48 -20.92
N ARG A 282 -42.57 48.65 -21.97
CA ARG A 282 -42.89 49.07 -23.35
C ARG A 282 -44.31 48.73 -23.81
N GLU A 283 -45.14 48.15 -22.95
CA GLU A 283 -46.60 48.05 -23.07
C GLU A 283 -47.24 49.07 -22.10
#